data_325de6c52d0660f4072ac8db1a1a836f
#
_entry.id   325de6c52d0660f4072ac8db1a1a836f
#
_cell.length_a   1.000
_cell.length_b   1.000
_cell.length_c   1.000
_cell.angle_alpha   90.00
_cell.angle_beta   90.00
_cell.angle_gamma   90.00
#
_symmetry.space_group_name_H-M   'P 1'
#
loop_
_entity.id
_entity.type
_entity.pdbx_description
1 polymer ?
#
loop_
_entity_poly.entity_id
_entity_poly.type
_entity_poly.pdbx_seq_one_letter_code
_entity_poly.pdbx_strand_id
1 'polypeptide(L)'
;MYGQILTFIVALVLFSLQESGNEALRPPVKTLSLAAVFFAAFVLLCAVLFGRLRAAWHKGLPQDLVAARFHSLQGRLSVLALGFLALDVFVLNIKDFFQWVPGFSHSSTVSGLVGLAIYMLHLAAIWFWAYPLHRRLTGTSTGRVAFMKGHFSFYTALLFPWFFIALVLDGLQWIHLPAFFASELGQIVLFGLVFSLFLCLSPPVIVRFWRCRPVPESPVRRRLEDFCRSHRFRLGDFLLWPLYGGDHFSAAVLGILPRFRYILITRGLLDLLNAEELKAIVAHEMGHVKRFHALFYLTLFLAYAAAAYAFHDIVLLAFLKQKWVLQWALSKDAVAHNLFSITYSIPVLALLVLYFRYLFGYFMRTCERQADLFALKTLGDPSPLVLSLQKIAYHSGGIEDLPSWHHYSIRERIRMLLAAAANPDLIAAHDRKLVRSAAVFFLGLGLLIHGAVQFRHSEKAQAWRQDIQLHILEAELKLDEKRPELYMAYSGLLMQRQRYHYARLILEKGLRLAPNHPGIQNNLAWLYATAPAPYRNPQRALELAEKAAAQQPDPYVLDTLAEAYYVNGRYEEALAAIRQAIAQKPDKISYYLEQEKKFRDALEKERR
;
A
#
# COMPACT_ATOMS: atom_id res chain seq x y z
N MET A 1 -15.72 -9.68 9.85
CA MET A 1 -15.38 -9.73 8.41
C MET A 1 -14.33 -8.70 8.01
N TYR A 2 -14.61 -7.41 8.07
CA TYR A 2 -13.70 -6.34 7.61
C TYR A 2 -12.39 -6.21 8.40
N GLY A 3 -12.37 -6.51 9.71
CA GLY A 3 -11.13 -6.53 10.50
C GLY A 3 -10.10 -7.54 9.98
N GLN A 4 -10.57 -8.60 9.38
CA GLN A 4 -9.75 -9.63 8.79
C GLN A 4 -9.19 -9.23 7.42
N ILE A 5 -9.95 -8.45 6.62
CA ILE A 5 -9.43 -7.86 5.38
C ILE A 5 -8.22 -6.98 5.69
N LEU A 6 -8.32 -6.14 6.73
CA LEU A 6 -7.21 -5.28 7.15
C LEU A 6 -5.96 -6.09 7.53
N THR A 7 -6.11 -7.22 8.24
CA THR A 7 -4.95 -8.05 8.60
C THR A 7 -4.29 -8.70 7.38
N PHE A 8 -5.06 -9.05 6.35
CA PHE A 8 -4.50 -9.54 5.08
C PHE A 8 -3.77 -8.45 4.29
N ILE A 9 -4.32 -7.24 4.24
CA ILE A 9 -3.64 -6.10 3.61
C ILE A 9 -2.32 -5.83 4.34
N VAL A 10 -2.34 -5.82 5.68
CA VAL A 10 -1.12 -5.66 6.49
C VAL A 10 -0.12 -6.79 6.22
N ALA A 11 -0.56 -8.05 6.10
CA ALA A 11 0.31 -9.18 5.79
C ALA A 11 0.99 -9.03 4.42
N LEU A 12 0.23 -8.61 3.39
CA LEU A 12 0.76 -8.33 2.06
C LEU A 12 1.77 -7.18 2.09
N VAL A 13 1.45 -6.10 2.76
CA VAL A 13 2.35 -4.93 2.89
C VAL A 13 3.63 -5.32 3.63
N LEU A 14 3.53 -6.03 4.77
CA LEU A 14 4.70 -6.53 5.51
C LEU A 14 5.61 -7.38 4.62
N PHE A 15 5.01 -8.28 3.86
CA PHE A 15 5.75 -9.15 2.96
C PHE A 15 6.37 -8.38 1.80
N SER A 16 5.73 -7.34 1.28
CA SER A 16 6.22 -6.52 0.17
C SER A 16 7.38 -5.60 0.56
N LEU A 17 7.37 -5.06 1.79
CA LEU A 17 8.32 -4.05 2.26
C LEU A 17 9.75 -4.58 2.47
N GLN A 18 9.94 -5.88 2.58
CA GLN A 18 11.29 -6.46 2.63
C GLN A 18 11.76 -6.77 1.21
N GLU A 19 12.89 -6.23 0.83
CA GLU A 19 13.59 -6.61 -0.40
C GLU A 19 14.47 -7.85 -0.14
N SER A 20 14.45 -8.79 -1.09
CA SER A 20 15.34 -9.96 -1.02
C SER A 20 16.77 -9.50 -1.28
N GLY A 21 17.70 -9.78 -0.35
CA GLY A 21 19.11 -9.50 -0.53
C GLY A 21 19.77 -10.41 -1.58
N ASN A 22 20.89 -9.97 -2.15
CA ASN A 22 21.67 -10.78 -3.11
C ASN A 22 22.40 -11.96 -2.43
N GLU A 23 22.57 -11.91 -1.10
CA GLU A 23 23.21 -12.97 -0.33
C GLU A 23 22.28 -13.44 0.81
N ALA A 24 22.01 -14.74 0.85
CA ALA A 24 21.21 -15.34 1.90
C ALA A 24 21.92 -15.23 3.26
N LEU A 25 21.27 -14.63 4.25
CA LEU A 25 21.81 -14.45 5.61
C LEU A 25 22.16 -15.78 6.29
N ARG A 26 21.49 -16.86 5.91
CA ARG A 26 21.60 -18.18 6.55
C ARG A 26 21.37 -19.29 5.54
N PRO A 27 21.94 -20.49 5.80
CA PRO A 27 21.61 -21.66 5.00
C PRO A 27 20.08 -21.90 5.00
N PRO A 28 19.47 -22.24 3.85
CA PRO A 28 18.02 -22.41 3.71
C PRO A 28 17.41 -23.36 4.75
N VAL A 29 18.10 -24.47 5.06
CA VAL A 29 17.65 -25.45 6.06
C VAL A 29 17.56 -24.83 7.46
N LYS A 30 18.50 -23.97 7.84
CA LYS A 30 18.50 -23.30 9.15
C LYS A 30 17.36 -22.27 9.26
N THR A 31 17.12 -21.52 8.20
CA THR A 31 16.00 -20.57 8.11
C THR A 31 14.66 -21.31 8.28
N LEU A 32 14.45 -22.39 7.52
CA LEU A 32 13.23 -23.19 7.60
C LEU A 32 13.05 -23.84 8.99
N SER A 33 14.14 -24.36 9.58
CA SER A 33 14.09 -24.96 10.94
C SER A 33 13.69 -23.93 11.99
N LEU A 34 14.24 -22.70 11.93
CA LEU A 34 13.86 -21.62 12.85
C LEU A 34 12.42 -21.16 12.64
N ALA A 35 11.96 -21.02 11.39
CA ALA A 35 10.57 -20.71 11.07
C ALA A 35 9.62 -21.78 11.61
N ALA A 36 9.97 -23.06 11.47
CA ALA A 36 9.21 -24.16 12.04
C ALA A 36 9.13 -24.11 13.57
N VAL A 37 10.24 -23.74 14.26
CA VAL A 37 10.26 -23.56 15.72
C VAL A 37 9.35 -22.40 16.13
N PHE A 38 9.41 -21.24 15.46
CA PHE A 38 8.52 -20.11 15.75
C PHE A 38 7.05 -20.46 15.48
N PHE A 39 6.78 -21.16 14.39
CA PHE A 39 5.44 -21.63 14.10
C PHE A 39 4.94 -22.61 15.16
N ALA A 40 5.76 -23.57 15.60
CA ALA A 40 5.41 -24.49 16.69
C ALA A 40 5.15 -23.75 18.02
N ALA A 41 5.94 -22.73 18.34
CA ALA A 41 5.71 -21.88 19.51
C ALA A 41 4.35 -21.14 19.41
N PHE A 42 4.01 -20.62 18.23
CA PHE A 42 2.71 -19.99 18.00
C PHE A 42 1.55 -20.99 18.15
N VAL A 43 1.68 -22.20 17.59
CA VAL A 43 0.68 -23.28 17.73
C VAL A 43 0.47 -23.66 19.19
N LEU A 44 1.57 -23.79 19.95
CA LEU A 44 1.51 -24.10 21.39
C LEU A 44 0.82 -22.95 22.17
N LEU A 45 1.12 -21.70 21.83
CA LEU A 45 0.46 -20.53 22.43
C LEU A 45 -1.06 -20.58 22.18
N CYS A 46 -1.49 -20.87 20.96
CA CYS A 46 -2.91 -21.02 20.63
C CYS A 46 -3.55 -22.14 21.47
N ALA A 47 -2.89 -23.30 21.57
CA ALA A 47 -3.37 -24.44 22.35
C ALA A 47 -3.58 -24.07 23.82
N VAL A 48 -2.59 -23.41 24.43
CA VAL A 48 -2.62 -22.99 25.84
C VAL A 48 -3.71 -21.96 26.09
N LEU A 49 -3.83 -20.92 25.26
CA LEU A 49 -4.79 -19.84 25.49
C LEU A 49 -6.24 -20.29 25.29
N PHE A 50 -6.55 -21.04 24.25
CA PHE A 50 -7.88 -21.62 24.08
C PHE A 50 -8.18 -22.71 25.13
N GLY A 51 -7.16 -23.49 25.54
CA GLY A 51 -7.25 -24.45 26.64
C GLY A 51 -7.61 -23.78 27.98
N ARG A 52 -6.94 -22.66 28.32
CA ARG A 52 -7.24 -21.86 29.52
C ARG A 52 -8.66 -21.31 29.51
N LEU A 53 -9.12 -20.77 28.39
CA LEU A 53 -10.47 -20.24 28.26
C LEU A 53 -11.52 -21.34 28.40
N ARG A 54 -11.27 -22.52 27.83
CA ARG A 54 -12.13 -23.71 27.99
C ARG A 54 -12.19 -24.17 29.45
N ALA A 55 -11.04 -24.22 30.12
CA ALA A 55 -10.98 -24.58 31.54
C ALA A 55 -11.72 -23.56 32.44
N ALA A 56 -11.62 -22.25 32.14
CA ALA A 56 -12.37 -21.21 32.84
C ALA A 56 -13.89 -21.40 32.69
N TRP A 57 -14.36 -21.81 31.49
CA TRP A 57 -15.78 -22.12 31.29
C TRP A 57 -16.23 -23.32 32.12
N HIS A 58 -15.43 -24.39 32.17
CA HIS A 58 -15.72 -25.53 33.04
C HIS A 58 -15.76 -25.18 34.54
N LYS A 59 -15.07 -24.11 34.93
CA LYS A 59 -15.08 -23.58 36.32
C LYS A 59 -16.23 -22.59 36.61
N GLY A 60 -17.22 -22.48 35.69
CA GLY A 60 -18.42 -21.67 35.90
C GLY A 60 -18.37 -20.24 35.31
N LEU A 61 -17.41 -19.92 34.43
CA LEU A 61 -17.45 -18.64 33.73
C LEU A 61 -18.73 -18.54 32.88
N PRO A 62 -19.55 -17.46 32.99
CA PRO A 62 -20.77 -17.28 32.21
C PRO A 62 -20.53 -17.36 30.69
N GLN A 63 -21.51 -17.93 29.95
CA GLN A 63 -21.37 -18.19 28.51
C GLN A 63 -21.15 -16.93 27.68
N ASP A 64 -21.83 -15.83 28.01
CA ASP A 64 -21.69 -14.52 27.37
C ASP A 64 -20.25 -13.98 27.51
N LEU A 65 -19.67 -14.08 28.70
CA LEU A 65 -18.28 -13.71 28.95
C LEU A 65 -17.28 -14.63 28.22
N VAL A 66 -17.59 -15.93 28.13
CA VAL A 66 -16.78 -16.86 27.34
C VAL A 66 -16.82 -16.49 25.87
N ALA A 67 -17.99 -16.20 25.31
CA ALA A 67 -18.15 -15.76 23.92
C ALA A 67 -17.40 -14.47 23.63
N ALA A 68 -17.53 -13.46 24.49
CA ALA A 68 -16.81 -12.20 24.35
C ALA A 68 -15.29 -12.39 24.39
N ARG A 69 -14.78 -13.17 25.35
CA ARG A 69 -13.34 -13.49 25.46
C ARG A 69 -12.85 -14.33 24.29
N PHE A 70 -13.66 -15.24 23.78
CA PHE A 70 -13.35 -16.06 22.60
C PHE A 70 -13.11 -15.20 21.36
N HIS A 71 -14.04 -14.27 21.04
CA HIS A 71 -13.89 -13.36 19.90
C HIS A 71 -12.71 -12.40 20.08
N SER A 72 -12.50 -11.87 21.30
CA SER A 72 -11.35 -11.03 21.61
C SER A 72 -10.03 -11.78 21.46
N LEU A 73 -9.96 -13.04 21.92
CA LEU A 73 -8.77 -13.90 21.81
C LEU A 73 -8.43 -14.20 20.34
N GLN A 74 -9.42 -14.56 19.52
CA GLN A 74 -9.21 -14.77 18.10
C GLN A 74 -8.65 -13.52 17.41
N GLY A 75 -9.20 -12.34 17.71
CA GLY A 75 -8.71 -11.08 17.16
C GLY A 75 -7.26 -10.78 17.57
N ARG A 76 -6.93 -10.93 18.86
CA ARG A 76 -5.57 -10.72 19.37
C ARG A 76 -4.56 -11.70 18.76
N LEU A 77 -4.92 -12.97 18.65
CA LEU A 77 -4.07 -13.98 18.01
C LEU A 77 -3.86 -13.72 16.52
N SER A 78 -4.89 -13.21 15.80
CA SER A 78 -4.73 -12.83 14.39
C SER A 78 -3.77 -11.65 14.20
N VAL A 79 -3.76 -10.69 15.15
CA VAL A 79 -2.76 -9.59 15.15
C VAL A 79 -1.38 -10.12 15.53
N LEU A 80 -1.29 -11.02 16.52
CA LEU A 80 -0.03 -11.65 16.91
C LEU A 80 0.57 -12.49 15.78
N ALA A 81 -0.27 -13.15 14.97
CA ALA A 81 0.16 -13.87 13.76
C ALA A 81 0.86 -12.95 12.74
N LEU A 82 0.45 -11.66 12.64
CA LEU A 82 1.20 -10.67 11.84
C LEU A 82 2.58 -10.37 12.44
N GLY A 83 2.70 -10.36 13.77
CA GLY A 83 4.00 -10.24 14.45
C GLY A 83 4.92 -11.42 14.12
N PHE A 84 4.40 -12.66 14.13
CA PHE A 84 5.18 -13.84 13.72
C PHE A 84 5.55 -13.80 12.24
N LEU A 85 4.63 -13.37 11.36
CA LEU A 85 4.95 -13.14 9.96
C LEU A 85 6.06 -12.08 9.79
N ALA A 86 6.02 -10.99 10.55
CA ALA A 86 7.09 -10.00 10.54
C ALA A 86 8.44 -10.56 10.99
N LEU A 87 8.46 -11.45 12.00
CA LEU A 87 9.67 -12.18 12.40
C LEU A 87 10.17 -13.09 11.28
N ASP A 88 9.29 -13.85 10.63
CA ASP A 88 9.65 -14.71 9.51
C ASP A 88 10.24 -13.88 8.35
N VAL A 89 9.67 -12.72 8.05
CA VAL A 89 10.09 -11.86 6.94
C VAL A 89 11.38 -11.10 7.27
N PHE A 90 11.42 -10.36 8.37
CA PHE A 90 12.51 -9.41 8.65
C PHE A 90 13.65 -9.98 9.49
N VAL A 91 13.37 -10.98 10.32
CA VAL A 91 14.42 -11.59 11.17
C VAL A 91 14.99 -12.86 10.55
N LEU A 92 14.11 -13.69 9.98
CA LEU A 92 14.53 -14.96 9.37
C LEU A 92 14.83 -14.83 7.88
N ASN A 93 14.43 -13.72 7.22
CA ASN A 93 14.55 -13.53 5.76
C ASN A 93 13.95 -14.70 4.97
N ILE A 94 12.74 -15.10 5.35
CA ILE A 94 12.09 -16.28 4.75
C ILE A 94 11.92 -16.18 3.22
N LYS A 95 11.93 -14.96 2.67
CA LYS A 95 11.89 -14.73 1.21
C LYS A 95 13.08 -15.34 0.48
N ASP A 96 14.27 -15.32 1.08
CA ASP A 96 15.47 -15.87 0.46
C ASP A 96 15.34 -17.38 0.24
N PHE A 97 14.59 -18.06 1.11
CA PHE A 97 14.26 -19.47 0.94
C PHE A 97 13.41 -19.74 -0.31
N PHE A 98 12.52 -18.80 -0.68
CA PHE A 98 11.59 -18.99 -1.80
C PHE A 98 12.12 -18.48 -3.15
N GLN A 99 13.34 -17.97 -3.22
CA GLN A 99 13.95 -17.49 -4.49
C GLN A 99 14.06 -18.58 -5.55
N TRP A 100 14.15 -19.86 -5.14
CA TRP A 100 14.15 -21.01 -6.04
C TRP A 100 12.79 -21.30 -6.70
N VAL A 101 11.69 -20.70 -6.17
CA VAL A 101 10.35 -20.88 -6.75
C VAL A 101 10.27 -20.10 -8.07
N PRO A 102 9.94 -20.77 -9.20
CA PRO A 102 9.84 -20.10 -10.49
C PRO A 102 8.91 -18.88 -10.43
N GLY A 103 9.39 -17.75 -10.90
CA GLY A 103 8.62 -16.49 -10.93
C GLY A 103 8.56 -15.73 -9.60
N PHE A 104 9.12 -16.23 -8.50
CA PHE A 104 9.04 -15.57 -7.18
C PHE A 104 9.64 -14.14 -7.19
N SER A 105 10.78 -13.96 -7.81
CA SER A 105 11.50 -12.67 -7.89
C SER A 105 10.91 -11.71 -8.94
N HIS A 106 10.15 -12.22 -9.92
CA HIS A 106 9.66 -11.44 -11.06
C HIS A 106 8.15 -11.22 -11.05
N SER A 107 7.40 -11.97 -10.23
CA SER A 107 5.94 -11.90 -10.14
C SER A 107 5.50 -11.47 -8.76
N SER A 108 4.84 -10.32 -8.70
CA SER A 108 4.21 -9.82 -7.46
C SER A 108 3.10 -10.77 -6.97
N THR A 109 2.45 -11.48 -7.91
CA THR A 109 1.42 -12.49 -7.60
C THR A 109 2.03 -13.67 -6.87
N VAL A 110 3.11 -14.26 -7.40
CA VAL A 110 3.75 -15.44 -6.79
C VAL A 110 4.32 -15.09 -5.41
N SER A 111 5.07 -14.00 -5.32
CA SER A 111 5.63 -13.52 -4.06
C SER A 111 4.54 -13.26 -3.01
N GLY A 112 3.48 -12.53 -3.38
CA GLY A 112 2.37 -12.25 -2.47
C GLY A 112 1.59 -13.50 -2.04
N LEU A 113 1.41 -14.49 -2.93
CA LEU A 113 0.77 -15.77 -2.58
C LEU A 113 1.58 -16.53 -1.53
N VAL A 114 2.90 -16.53 -1.62
CA VAL A 114 3.77 -17.15 -0.60
C VAL A 114 3.60 -16.46 0.75
N GLY A 115 3.65 -15.13 0.80
CA GLY A 115 3.44 -14.36 2.03
C GLY A 115 2.07 -14.64 2.67
N LEU A 116 1.03 -14.66 1.83
CA LEU A 116 -0.33 -14.98 2.27
C LEU A 116 -0.45 -16.44 2.75
N ALA A 117 0.22 -17.39 2.10
CA ALA A 117 0.21 -18.78 2.53
C ALA A 117 0.85 -18.94 3.93
N ILE A 118 1.97 -18.28 4.20
CA ILE A 118 2.61 -18.26 5.52
C ILE A 118 1.64 -17.69 6.57
N TYR A 119 1.00 -16.55 6.28
CA TYR A 119 0.01 -15.95 7.19
C TYR A 119 -1.20 -16.86 7.41
N MET A 120 -1.72 -17.50 6.33
CA MET A 120 -2.83 -18.44 6.40
C MET A 120 -2.52 -19.68 7.25
N LEU A 121 -1.27 -20.15 7.29
CA LEU A 121 -0.84 -21.23 8.18
C LEU A 121 -1.02 -20.84 9.66
N HIS A 122 -0.63 -19.61 10.03
CA HIS A 122 -0.85 -19.10 11.38
C HIS A 122 -2.34 -18.99 11.73
N LEU A 123 -3.17 -18.49 10.80
CA LEU A 123 -4.62 -18.44 10.99
C LEU A 123 -5.24 -19.85 11.10
N ALA A 124 -4.76 -20.83 10.33
CA ALA A 124 -5.20 -22.21 10.42
C ALA A 124 -4.94 -22.80 11.82
N ALA A 125 -3.80 -22.49 12.43
CA ALA A 125 -3.51 -22.88 13.81
C ALA A 125 -4.52 -22.27 14.81
N ILE A 126 -4.87 -21.00 14.65
CA ILE A 126 -5.92 -20.35 15.46
C ILE A 126 -7.25 -21.09 15.31
N TRP A 127 -7.71 -21.33 14.09
CA TRP A 127 -9.00 -22.00 13.84
C TRP A 127 -9.02 -23.45 14.37
N PHE A 128 -7.90 -24.15 14.22
CA PHE A 128 -7.79 -25.53 14.71
C PHE A 128 -8.03 -25.60 16.21
N TRP A 129 -7.38 -24.72 16.99
CA TRP A 129 -7.50 -24.71 18.45
C TRP A 129 -8.75 -23.99 18.97
N ALA A 130 -9.33 -23.09 18.18
CA ALA A 130 -10.59 -22.42 18.47
C ALA A 130 -11.81 -23.36 18.31
N TYR A 131 -11.76 -24.33 17.39
CA TYR A 131 -12.89 -25.18 17.02
C TYR A 131 -13.59 -25.86 18.20
N PRO A 132 -12.93 -26.50 19.17
CA PRO A 132 -13.62 -27.17 20.27
C PRO A 132 -14.48 -26.23 21.13
N LEU A 133 -14.01 -24.99 21.31
CA LEU A 133 -14.74 -23.97 22.06
C LEU A 133 -15.89 -23.39 21.20
N HIS A 134 -15.63 -23.13 19.92
CA HIS A 134 -16.64 -22.67 18.96
C HIS A 134 -17.83 -23.66 18.89
N ARG A 135 -17.54 -24.96 18.70
CA ARG A 135 -18.57 -26.01 18.64
C ARG A 135 -19.49 -26.02 19.85
N ARG A 136 -18.92 -25.81 21.05
CA ARG A 136 -19.71 -25.78 22.30
C ARG A 136 -20.52 -24.49 22.45
N LEU A 137 -19.96 -23.34 22.03
CA LEU A 137 -20.64 -22.05 22.13
C LEU A 137 -21.82 -21.93 21.19
N THR A 138 -21.70 -22.48 19.97
CA THR A 138 -22.71 -22.35 18.92
C THR A 138 -23.64 -23.56 18.81
N GLY A 139 -23.31 -24.67 19.48
CA GLY A 139 -24.06 -25.92 19.34
C GLY A 139 -23.99 -26.60 17.97
N THR A 140 -23.04 -26.15 17.11
CA THR A 140 -22.93 -26.60 15.72
C THR A 140 -22.62 -28.09 15.62
N SER A 141 -23.26 -28.76 14.65
CA SER A 141 -22.95 -30.14 14.27
C SER A 141 -21.78 -30.24 13.29
N THR A 142 -21.31 -29.12 12.76
CA THR A 142 -20.24 -29.06 11.75
C THR A 142 -18.94 -29.65 12.28
N GLY A 143 -18.32 -30.56 11.55
CA GLY A 143 -17.03 -31.18 11.92
C GLY A 143 -15.86 -30.22 11.74
N ARG A 144 -14.74 -30.45 12.46
CA ARG A 144 -13.53 -29.57 12.42
C ARG A 144 -13.01 -29.32 11.01
N VAL A 145 -12.95 -30.33 10.16
CA VAL A 145 -12.46 -30.21 8.78
C VAL A 145 -13.37 -29.28 7.95
N ALA A 146 -14.68 -29.43 8.09
CA ALA A 146 -15.66 -28.58 7.40
C ALA A 146 -15.59 -27.13 7.89
N PHE A 147 -15.43 -26.93 9.20
CA PHE A 147 -15.19 -25.62 9.80
C PHE A 147 -13.93 -24.94 9.24
N MET A 148 -12.80 -25.65 9.20
CA MET A 148 -11.55 -25.10 8.64
C MET A 148 -11.70 -24.83 7.13
N LYS A 149 -12.29 -25.75 6.35
CA LYS A 149 -12.56 -25.51 4.93
C LYS A 149 -13.45 -24.29 4.69
N GLY A 150 -14.43 -24.05 5.56
CA GLY A 150 -15.28 -22.85 5.52
C GLY A 150 -14.46 -21.56 5.71
N HIS A 151 -13.56 -21.54 6.68
CA HIS A 151 -12.66 -20.42 6.90
C HIS A 151 -11.72 -20.21 5.70
N PHE A 152 -11.04 -21.23 5.22
CA PHE A 152 -10.18 -21.12 4.04
C PHE A 152 -10.94 -20.61 2.81
N SER A 153 -12.10 -21.17 2.50
CA SER A 153 -12.93 -20.73 1.37
C SER A 153 -13.32 -19.25 1.50
N PHE A 154 -13.72 -18.84 2.71
CA PHE A 154 -14.09 -17.46 2.97
C PHE A 154 -12.92 -16.48 2.72
N TYR A 155 -11.76 -16.76 3.29
CA TYR A 155 -10.59 -15.90 3.15
C TYR A 155 -10.00 -15.89 1.74
N THR A 156 -9.97 -17.04 1.06
CA THR A 156 -9.53 -17.11 -0.34
C THR A 156 -10.37 -16.20 -1.24
N ALA A 157 -11.70 -16.20 -1.04
CA ALA A 157 -12.55 -15.29 -1.80
C ALA A 157 -12.33 -13.80 -1.47
N LEU A 158 -11.98 -13.47 -0.22
CA LEU A 158 -11.60 -12.09 0.16
C LEU A 158 -10.27 -11.64 -0.48
N LEU A 159 -9.37 -12.59 -0.76
CA LEU A 159 -8.09 -12.32 -1.41
C LEU A 159 -8.21 -12.24 -2.93
N PHE A 160 -9.32 -12.71 -3.49
CA PHE A 160 -9.53 -12.73 -4.95
C PHE A 160 -9.36 -11.36 -5.63
N PRO A 161 -9.82 -10.22 -5.05
CA PRO A 161 -9.58 -8.90 -5.62
C PRO A 161 -8.10 -8.60 -5.85
N TRP A 162 -7.29 -8.81 -4.82
CA TRP A 162 -5.85 -8.61 -4.90
C TRP A 162 -5.20 -9.58 -5.90
N PHE A 163 -5.54 -10.86 -5.81
CA PHE A 163 -5.01 -11.89 -6.71
C PHE A 163 -5.31 -11.59 -8.18
N PHE A 164 -6.55 -11.18 -8.49
CA PHE A 164 -6.95 -10.81 -9.84
C PHE A 164 -6.15 -9.63 -10.37
N ILE A 165 -6.04 -8.56 -9.58
CA ILE A 165 -5.30 -7.35 -9.97
C ILE A 165 -3.82 -7.68 -10.17
N ALA A 166 -3.20 -8.38 -9.23
CA ALA A 166 -1.80 -8.78 -9.30
C ALA A 166 -1.53 -9.66 -10.54
N LEU A 167 -2.38 -10.64 -10.80
CA LEU A 167 -2.27 -11.53 -11.95
C LEU A 167 -2.38 -10.76 -13.28
N VAL A 168 -3.31 -9.81 -13.36
CA VAL A 168 -3.45 -8.98 -14.57
C VAL A 168 -2.24 -8.08 -14.75
N LEU A 169 -1.75 -7.43 -13.68
CA LEU A 169 -0.56 -6.58 -13.75
C LEU A 169 0.69 -7.37 -14.15
N ASP A 170 0.88 -8.59 -13.59
CA ASP A 170 1.97 -9.46 -14.01
C ASP A 170 1.83 -9.88 -15.50
N GLY A 171 0.60 -10.19 -15.94
CA GLY A 171 0.33 -10.53 -17.34
C GLY A 171 0.57 -9.38 -18.32
N LEU A 172 0.30 -8.14 -17.90
CA LEU A 172 0.55 -6.95 -18.73
C LEU A 172 2.03 -6.70 -19.01
N GLN A 173 2.94 -7.23 -18.20
CA GLN A 173 4.40 -7.15 -18.45
C GLN A 173 4.83 -7.92 -19.70
N TRP A 174 4.02 -8.89 -20.14
CA TRP A 174 4.28 -9.71 -21.34
C TRP A 174 3.63 -9.14 -22.62
N ILE A 175 2.87 -8.03 -22.48
CA ILE A 175 2.12 -7.42 -23.58
C ILE A 175 2.73 -6.07 -23.92
N HIS A 176 3.03 -5.83 -25.19
CA HIS A 176 3.45 -4.51 -25.66
C HIS A 176 2.24 -3.56 -25.66
N LEU A 177 2.11 -2.77 -24.61
CA LEU A 177 1.08 -1.76 -24.51
C LEU A 177 1.45 -0.52 -25.36
N PRO A 178 0.44 0.18 -25.96
CA PRO A 178 0.66 1.48 -26.58
C PRO A 178 1.39 2.46 -25.67
N ALA A 179 2.24 3.31 -26.23
CA ALA A 179 3.06 4.28 -25.50
C ALA A 179 2.27 5.18 -24.52
N PHE A 180 0.99 5.42 -24.81
CA PHE A 180 0.09 6.14 -23.91
C PHE A 180 0.07 5.54 -22.50
N PHE A 181 0.03 4.19 -22.39
CA PHE A 181 -0.03 3.52 -21.07
C PHE A 181 1.30 3.56 -20.28
N ALA A 182 2.39 4.02 -20.89
CA ALA A 182 3.63 4.32 -20.19
C ALA A 182 3.56 5.67 -19.44
N SER A 183 2.65 6.58 -19.81
CA SER A 183 2.44 7.85 -19.12
C SER A 183 1.72 7.66 -17.78
N GLU A 184 1.88 8.61 -16.84
CA GLU A 184 1.18 8.60 -15.56
C GLU A 184 -0.35 8.52 -15.74
N LEU A 185 -0.90 9.30 -16.66
CA LEU A 185 -2.33 9.27 -16.99
C LEU A 185 -2.75 7.92 -17.56
N GLY A 186 -1.95 7.36 -18.45
CA GLY A 186 -2.20 6.05 -19.06
C GLY A 186 -2.21 4.92 -18.02
N GLN A 187 -1.32 4.96 -17.03
CA GLN A 187 -1.30 4.00 -15.92
C GLN A 187 -2.55 4.10 -15.05
N ILE A 188 -3.02 5.32 -14.74
CA ILE A 188 -4.26 5.55 -14.00
C ILE A 188 -5.46 4.99 -14.78
N VAL A 189 -5.54 5.25 -16.08
CA VAL A 189 -6.60 4.74 -16.95
C VAL A 189 -6.57 3.22 -17.00
N LEU A 190 -5.39 2.61 -17.19
CA LEU A 190 -5.22 1.16 -17.21
C LEU A 190 -5.68 0.51 -15.91
N PHE A 191 -5.22 1.05 -14.77
CA PHE A 191 -5.66 0.58 -13.46
C PHE A 191 -7.18 0.71 -13.30
N GLY A 192 -7.78 1.83 -13.70
CA GLY A 192 -9.21 2.05 -13.68
C GLY A 192 -9.99 1.04 -14.53
N LEU A 193 -9.49 0.69 -15.72
CA LEU A 193 -10.08 -0.33 -16.59
C LEU A 193 -10.01 -1.73 -15.97
N VAL A 194 -8.85 -2.14 -15.49
CA VAL A 194 -8.64 -3.45 -14.82
C VAL A 194 -9.54 -3.55 -13.59
N PHE A 195 -9.60 -2.50 -12.80
CA PHE A 195 -10.43 -2.47 -11.61
C PHE A 195 -11.93 -2.49 -11.93
N SER A 196 -12.38 -1.78 -12.96
CA SER A 196 -13.78 -1.80 -13.42
C SER A 196 -14.18 -3.20 -13.92
N LEU A 197 -13.30 -3.83 -14.69
CA LEU A 197 -13.49 -5.22 -15.14
C LEU A 197 -13.61 -6.18 -13.95
N PHE A 198 -12.74 -6.02 -12.96
CA PHE A 198 -12.82 -6.79 -11.71
C PHE A 198 -14.16 -6.61 -11.01
N LEU A 199 -14.63 -5.38 -10.81
CA LEU A 199 -15.91 -5.10 -10.14
C LEU A 199 -17.11 -5.74 -10.86
N CYS A 200 -17.06 -5.82 -12.20
CA CYS A 200 -18.10 -6.44 -13.01
C CYS A 200 -18.08 -7.97 -12.93
N LEU A 201 -16.90 -8.57 -12.98
CA LEU A 201 -16.74 -10.03 -13.13
C LEU A 201 -16.58 -10.77 -11.80
N SER A 202 -16.13 -10.09 -10.74
CA SER A 202 -15.85 -10.74 -9.45
C SER A 202 -17.06 -11.38 -8.77
N PRO A 203 -18.31 -10.83 -8.80
CA PRO A 203 -19.41 -11.42 -8.06
C PRO A 203 -19.73 -12.87 -8.45
N PRO A 204 -19.88 -13.23 -9.74
CA PRO A 204 -20.13 -14.63 -10.11
C PRO A 204 -18.97 -15.57 -9.77
N VAL A 205 -17.74 -15.06 -9.76
CA VAL A 205 -16.56 -15.84 -9.37
C VAL A 205 -16.57 -16.08 -7.86
N ILE A 206 -16.80 -15.04 -7.06
CA ILE A 206 -16.83 -15.10 -5.60
C ILE A 206 -17.91 -16.06 -5.10
N VAL A 207 -19.13 -16.00 -5.66
CA VAL A 207 -20.22 -16.89 -5.22
C VAL A 207 -19.93 -18.36 -5.54
N ARG A 208 -19.18 -18.65 -6.61
CA ARG A 208 -18.69 -20.00 -6.92
C ARG A 208 -17.61 -20.45 -5.93
N PHE A 209 -16.65 -19.59 -5.59
CA PHE A 209 -15.63 -19.88 -4.57
C PHE A 209 -16.26 -20.16 -3.20
N TRP A 210 -17.27 -19.39 -2.83
CA TRP A 210 -18.02 -19.63 -1.59
C TRP A 210 -19.00 -20.80 -1.68
N ARG A 211 -19.14 -21.43 -2.85
CA ARG A 211 -20.06 -22.53 -3.07
C ARG A 211 -21.49 -22.17 -2.72
N CYS A 212 -21.88 -20.93 -3.00
CA CYS A 212 -23.25 -20.47 -2.82
C CYS A 212 -24.20 -21.28 -3.72
N ARG A 213 -25.41 -21.53 -3.23
CA ARG A 213 -26.47 -22.22 -3.96
C ARG A 213 -27.73 -21.36 -3.98
N PRO A 214 -28.58 -21.44 -5.00
CA PRO A 214 -29.85 -20.75 -4.98
C PRO A 214 -30.67 -21.11 -3.73
N VAL A 215 -31.33 -20.10 -3.15
CA VAL A 215 -32.32 -20.36 -2.08
C VAL A 215 -33.44 -21.22 -2.68
N PRO A 216 -33.83 -22.34 -2.06
CA PRO A 216 -34.89 -23.17 -2.57
C PRO A 216 -36.21 -22.43 -2.77
N GLU A 217 -36.98 -22.84 -3.78
CA GLU A 217 -38.32 -22.28 -3.99
C GLU A 217 -39.20 -22.51 -2.75
N SER A 218 -39.70 -21.40 -2.22
CA SER A 218 -40.52 -21.38 -1.00
C SER A 218 -41.44 -20.18 -0.99
N PRO A 219 -42.51 -20.21 -0.20
CA PRO A 219 -43.36 -19.02 -0.01
C PRO A 219 -42.56 -17.78 0.48
N VAL A 220 -41.55 -18.00 1.30
CA VAL A 220 -40.66 -16.93 1.79
C VAL A 220 -39.87 -16.32 0.64
N ARG A 221 -39.22 -17.16 -0.19
CA ARG A 221 -38.47 -16.67 -1.36
C ARG A 221 -39.36 -15.85 -2.29
N ARG A 222 -40.54 -16.33 -2.64
CA ARG A 222 -41.49 -15.59 -3.49
C ARG A 222 -41.85 -14.23 -2.91
N ARG A 223 -42.14 -14.15 -1.60
CA ARG A 223 -42.42 -12.88 -0.91
C ARG A 223 -41.22 -11.90 -0.99
N LEU A 224 -39.97 -12.39 -0.86
CA LEU A 224 -38.77 -11.55 -1.00
C LEU A 224 -38.57 -11.08 -2.45
N GLU A 225 -38.83 -11.92 -3.44
CA GLU A 225 -38.79 -11.55 -4.87
C GLU A 225 -39.84 -10.49 -5.21
N ASP A 226 -41.09 -10.67 -4.74
CA ASP A 226 -42.18 -9.70 -4.93
C ASP A 226 -41.86 -8.38 -4.25
N PHE A 227 -41.29 -8.42 -3.04
CA PHE A 227 -40.83 -7.23 -2.33
C PHE A 227 -39.73 -6.49 -3.12
N CYS A 228 -38.74 -7.18 -3.65
CA CYS A 228 -37.72 -6.57 -4.49
C CYS A 228 -38.33 -5.98 -5.78
N ARG A 229 -39.27 -6.68 -6.40
CA ARG A 229 -39.94 -6.26 -7.64
C ARG A 229 -40.80 -5.00 -7.41
N SER A 230 -41.57 -4.94 -6.31
CA SER A 230 -42.39 -3.79 -5.97
C SER A 230 -41.55 -2.52 -5.73
N HIS A 231 -40.32 -2.67 -5.22
CA HIS A 231 -39.38 -1.57 -5.02
C HIS A 231 -38.43 -1.32 -6.19
N ARG A 232 -38.69 -1.91 -7.37
CA ARG A 232 -37.86 -1.78 -8.57
C ARG A 232 -36.39 -2.12 -8.32
N PHE A 233 -36.17 -3.15 -7.49
CA PHE A 233 -34.83 -3.63 -7.19
C PHE A 233 -34.53 -4.89 -8.01
N ARG A 234 -33.64 -4.74 -9.00
CA ARG A 234 -33.22 -5.84 -9.88
C ARG A 234 -32.04 -6.56 -9.27
N LEU A 235 -32.12 -7.89 -9.19
CA LEU A 235 -31.03 -8.77 -8.75
C LEU A 235 -30.97 -10.00 -9.65
N GLY A 236 -29.81 -10.69 -9.65
CA GLY A 236 -29.62 -11.93 -10.36
C GLY A 236 -30.28 -13.11 -9.63
N ASP A 237 -30.04 -13.24 -8.32
CA ASP A 237 -30.66 -14.31 -7.51
C ASP A 237 -30.50 -14.06 -6.00
N PHE A 238 -31.28 -14.82 -5.20
CA PHE A 238 -31.08 -15.04 -3.77
C PHE A 238 -30.26 -16.32 -3.57
N LEU A 239 -29.10 -16.23 -2.90
CA LEU A 239 -28.19 -17.34 -2.73
C LEU A 239 -28.01 -17.70 -1.24
N LEU A 240 -28.03 -19.01 -0.96
CA LEU A 240 -27.60 -19.56 0.32
C LEU A 240 -26.08 -19.42 0.44
N TRP A 241 -25.66 -18.73 1.49
CA TRP A 241 -24.25 -18.49 1.79
C TRP A 241 -23.76 -19.44 2.89
N PRO A 242 -22.89 -20.42 2.59
CA PRO A 242 -22.37 -21.36 3.58
C PRO A 242 -21.24 -20.76 4.41
N LEU A 243 -21.48 -19.56 4.98
CA LEU A 243 -20.50 -18.82 5.79
C LEU A 243 -20.10 -19.66 7.01
N TYR A 244 -18.82 -20.00 7.14
CA TYR A 244 -18.21 -20.79 8.22
C TYR A 244 -18.95 -22.09 8.57
N GLY A 245 -19.57 -22.73 7.59
CA GLY A 245 -20.34 -23.95 7.80
C GLY A 245 -21.85 -23.77 7.87
N GLY A 246 -22.36 -22.54 7.75
CA GLY A 246 -23.80 -22.25 7.65
C GLY A 246 -24.49 -21.83 8.93
N ASP A 247 -23.82 -21.91 10.09
CA ASP A 247 -24.43 -21.64 11.40
C ASP A 247 -24.34 -20.16 11.84
N HIS A 248 -23.90 -19.27 10.96
CA HIS A 248 -23.84 -17.83 11.22
C HIS A 248 -25.10 -17.12 10.75
N PHE A 249 -25.48 -16.05 11.45
CA PHE A 249 -26.63 -15.21 11.12
C PHE A 249 -26.18 -13.98 10.36
N SER A 250 -26.17 -14.04 9.03
CA SER A 250 -25.68 -12.95 8.18
C SER A 250 -26.40 -12.91 6.84
N ALA A 251 -26.55 -11.68 6.32
CA ALA A 251 -26.87 -11.44 4.92
C ALA A 251 -25.89 -10.43 4.33
N ALA A 252 -25.80 -10.38 3.02
CA ALA A 252 -24.98 -9.40 2.30
C ALA A 252 -25.44 -9.25 0.86
N VAL A 253 -25.32 -8.05 0.30
CA VAL A 253 -25.47 -7.83 -1.13
C VAL A 253 -24.09 -7.86 -1.81
N LEU A 254 -23.98 -8.60 -2.89
CA LEU A 254 -22.75 -8.72 -3.70
C LEU A 254 -23.04 -8.37 -5.15
N GLY A 255 -22.27 -7.44 -5.71
CA GLY A 255 -22.33 -7.04 -7.12
C GLY A 255 -23.05 -5.72 -7.37
N ILE A 256 -22.47 -4.93 -8.29
CA ILE A 256 -22.98 -3.61 -8.70
C ILE A 256 -23.98 -3.76 -9.84
N LEU A 257 -23.65 -4.59 -10.84
CA LEU A 257 -24.49 -4.79 -12.02
C LEU A 257 -25.71 -5.66 -11.67
N PRO A 258 -26.93 -5.27 -12.09
CA PRO A 258 -28.16 -5.99 -11.75
C PRO A 258 -28.12 -7.50 -12.09
N ARG A 259 -27.51 -7.87 -13.22
CA ARG A 259 -27.38 -9.27 -13.67
C ARG A 259 -26.48 -10.10 -12.76
N PHE A 260 -25.46 -9.49 -12.15
CA PHE A 260 -24.47 -10.11 -11.26
C PHE A 260 -24.62 -9.65 -9.81
N ARG A 261 -25.78 -9.12 -9.47
CA ARG A 261 -26.13 -8.71 -8.11
C ARG A 261 -26.83 -9.87 -7.41
N TYR A 262 -26.25 -10.35 -6.33
CA TYR A 262 -26.78 -11.44 -5.53
C TYR A 262 -27.07 -10.94 -4.12
N ILE A 263 -28.18 -11.38 -3.54
CA ILE A 263 -28.41 -11.29 -2.10
C ILE A 263 -28.02 -12.62 -1.49
N LEU A 264 -26.99 -12.60 -0.65
CA LEU A 264 -26.48 -13.76 0.06
C LEU A 264 -27.17 -13.85 1.41
N ILE A 265 -27.72 -14.99 1.78
CA ILE A 265 -28.38 -15.22 3.06
C ILE A 265 -27.86 -16.53 3.63
N THR A 266 -27.44 -16.53 4.90
CA THR A 266 -27.04 -17.76 5.58
C THR A 266 -28.27 -18.59 5.95
N ARG A 267 -28.08 -19.92 6.03
CA ARG A 267 -29.17 -20.82 6.42
C ARG A 267 -29.68 -20.52 7.81
N GLY A 268 -28.78 -20.28 8.77
CA GLY A 268 -29.16 -19.91 10.13
C GLY A 268 -30.08 -18.66 10.18
N LEU A 269 -29.83 -17.67 9.30
CA LEU A 269 -30.69 -16.47 9.25
C LEU A 269 -32.07 -16.77 8.67
N LEU A 270 -32.16 -17.62 7.63
CA LEU A 270 -33.44 -18.06 7.04
C LEU A 270 -34.29 -18.88 8.01
N ASP A 271 -33.66 -19.71 8.85
CA ASP A 271 -34.33 -20.53 9.83
C ASP A 271 -34.74 -19.73 11.09
N LEU A 272 -34.01 -18.63 11.40
CA LEU A 272 -34.26 -17.78 12.58
C LEU A 272 -35.36 -16.75 12.38
N LEU A 273 -35.43 -16.14 11.19
CA LEU A 273 -36.26 -14.97 10.92
C LEU A 273 -37.55 -15.34 10.17
N ASN A 274 -38.65 -14.67 10.52
CA ASN A 274 -39.88 -14.76 9.75
C ASN A 274 -39.82 -13.93 8.45
N ALA A 275 -40.84 -14.03 7.60
CA ALA A 275 -40.84 -13.38 6.29
C ALA A 275 -40.75 -11.84 6.36
N GLU A 276 -41.37 -11.20 7.35
CA GLU A 276 -41.33 -9.73 7.50
C GLU A 276 -39.98 -9.25 8.03
N GLU A 277 -39.39 -10.01 8.94
CA GLU A 277 -38.03 -9.79 9.44
C GLU A 277 -36.97 -9.96 8.33
N LEU A 278 -37.13 -10.98 7.46
CA LEU A 278 -36.27 -11.18 6.29
C LEU A 278 -36.42 -10.04 5.26
N LYS A 279 -37.66 -9.54 5.03
CA LYS A 279 -37.87 -8.35 4.21
C LYS A 279 -37.12 -7.13 4.76
N ALA A 280 -37.08 -6.96 6.08
CA ALA A 280 -36.37 -5.86 6.72
C ALA A 280 -34.85 -5.96 6.50
N ILE A 281 -34.28 -7.15 6.60
CA ILE A 281 -32.87 -7.39 6.26
C ILE A 281 -32.62 -7.11 4.77
N VAL A 282 -33.49 -7.61 3.87
CA VAL A 282 -33.37 -7.35 2.43
C VAL A 282 -33.49 -5.84 2.12
N ALA A 283 -34.38 -5.11 2.80
CA ALA A 283 -34.50 -3.68 2.66
C ALA A 283 -33.21 -2.94 3.11
N HIS A 284 -32.55 -3.42 4.18
CA HIS A 284 -31.26 -2.91 4.61
C HIS A 284 -30.19 -3.13 3.51
N GLU A 285 -30.09 -4.34 2.94
CA GLU A 285 -29.17 -4.67 1.85
C GLU A 285 -29.47 -3.84 0.57
N MET A 286 -30.74 -3.61 0.28
CA MET A 286 -31.16 -2.70 -0.80
C MET A 286 -30.64 -1.27 -0.56
N GLY A 287 -30.61 -0.83 0.70
CA GLY A 287 -30.07 0.47 1.10
C GLY A 287 -28.62 0.65 0.65
N HIS A 288 -27.78 -0.35 0.84
CA HIS A 288 -26.38 -0.31 0.38
C HIS A 288 -26.27 -0.09 -1.12
N VAL A 289 -27.11 -0.73 -1.92
CA VAL A 289 -27.11 -0.58 -3.39
C VAL A 289 -27.71 0.76 -3.82
N LYS A 290 -28.88 1.13 -3.29
CA LYS A 290 -29.59 2.35 -3.68
C LYS A 290 -28.85 3.63 -3.29
N ARG A 291 -27.99 3.55 -2.26
CA ARG A 291 -27.14 4.65 -1.76
C ARG A 291 -25.71 4.57 -2.28
N PHE A 292 -25.40 3.63 -3.18
CA PHE A 292 -24.08 3.46 -3.82
C PHE A 292 -22.91 3.26 -2.82
N HIS A 293 -23.16 2.61 -1.67
CA HIS A 293 -22.14 2.44 -0.64
C HIS A 293 -20.89 1.72 -1.16
N ALA A 294 -21.04 0.70 -2.00
CA ALA A 294 -19.89 -0.01 -2.59
C ALA A 294 -18.99 0.93 -3.41
N LEU A 295 -19.59 1.82 -4.21
CA LEU A 295 -18.85 2.81 -4.98
C LEU A 295 -18.18 3.84 -4.06
N PHE A 296 -18.86 4.26 -3.00
CA PHE A 296 -18.30 5.16 -2.01
C PHE A 296 -17.11 4.54 -1.26
N TYR A 297 -17.20 3.27 -0.86
CA TYR A 297 -16.05 2.56 -0.26
C TYR A 297 -14.87 2.45 -1.22
N LEU A 298 -15.15 2.25 -2.51
CA LEU A 298 -14.13 2.27 -3.52
C LEU A 298 -13.44 3.64 -3.62
N THR A 299 -14.22 4.75 -3.65
CA THR A 299 -13.60 6.10 -3.70
C THR A 299 -12.74 6.37 -2.47
N LEU A 300 -13.13 5.89 -1.29
CA LEU A 300 -12.30 5.97 -0.08
C LEU A 300 -11.01 5.15 -0.21
N PHE A 301 -11.08 3.95 -0.78
CA PHE A 301 -9.90 3.12 -1.02
C PHE A 301 -8.93 3.78 -2.01
N LEU A 302 -9.44 4.32 -3.12
CA LEU A 302 -8.65 5.07 -4.10
C LEU A 302 -8.06 6.35 -3.50
N ALA A 303 -8.81 7.03 -2.63
CA ALA A 303 -8.33 8.19 -1.89
C ALA A 303 -7.12 7.86 -1.00
N TYR A 304 -7.15 6.70 -0.32
CA TYR A 304 -6.00 6.20 0.42
C TYR A 304 -4.79 5.92 -0.50
N ALA A 305 -5.02 5.25 -1.62
CA ALA A 305 -3.95 4.94 -2.56
C ALA A 305 -3.31 6.21 -3.12
N ALA A 306 -4.11 7.21 -3.49
CA ALA A 306 -3.63 8.51 -3.95
C ALA A 306 -2.83 9.26 -2.88
N ALA A 307 -3.30 9.24 -1.62
CA ALA A 307 -2.57 9.82 -0.50
C ALA A 307 -1.24 9.09 -0.26
N ALA A 308 -1.26 7.75 -0.21
CA ALA A 308 -0.05 6.94 -0.02
C ALA A 308 1.00 7.24 -1.11
N TYR A 309 0.58 7.32 -2.37
CA TYR A 309 1.44 7.70 -3.49
C TYR A 309 2.01 9.12 -3.33
N ALA A 310 1.15 10.10 -3.02
CA ALA A 310 1.57 11.49 -2.88
C ALA A 310 2.57 11.72 -1.74
N PHE A 311 2.41 11.01 -0.62
CA PHE A 311 3.25 11.15 0.57
C PHE A 311 4.46 10.22 0.61
N HIS A 312 4.52 9.19 -0.25
CA HIS A 312 5.60 8.20 -0.26
C HIS A 312 6.99 8.83 -0.28
N ASP A 313 7.25 9.71 -1.26
CA ASP A 313 8.57 10.37 -1.40
C ASP A 313 8.90 11.26 -0.20
N ILE A 314 7.90 11.95 0.37
CA ILE A 314 8.10 12.82 1.53
C ILE A 314 8.53 12.00 2.74
N VAL A 315 7.84 10.88 2.98
CA VAL A 315 8.16 9.97 4.08
C VAL A 315 9.54 9.38 3.87
N LEU A 316 9.83 8.87 2.66
CA LEU A 316 11.13 8.28 2.33
C LEU A 316 12.27 9.29 2.50
N LEU A 317 12.14 10.50 1.95
CA LEU A 317 13.15 11.55 2.09
C LEU A 317 13.36 11.97 3.56
N ALA A 318 12.28 12.11 4.33
CA ALA A 318 12.36 12.44 5.75
C ALA A 318 13.11 11.36 6.55
N PHE A 319 12.92 10.09 6.19
CA PHE A 319 13.62 8.94 6.76
C PHE A 319 15.10 8.92 6.38
N LEU A 320 15.40 8.99 5.09
CA LEU A 320 16.78 8.94 4.57
C LEU A 320 17.62 10.16 4.98
N LYS A 321 16.98 11.27 5.36
CA LYS A 321 17.68 12.43 5.93
C LYS A 321 18.32 12.12 7.30
N GLN A 322 17.83 11.12 8.02
CA GLN A 322 18.45 10.68 9.27
C GLN A 322 19.69 9.84 8.95
N LYS A 323 20.86 10.31 9.37
CA LYS A 323 22.16 9.67 9.04
C LYS A 323 22.21 8.19 9.38
N TRP A 324 21.69 7.81 10.54
CA TRP A 324 21.67 6.42 11.00
C TRP A 324 20.76 5.52 10.13
N VAL A 325 19.62 6.05 9.66
CA VAL A 325 18.72 5.34 8.72
C VAL A 325 19.40 5.15 7.38
N LEU A 326 20.03 6.21 6.86
CA LEU A 326 20.74 6.16 5.60
C LEU A 326 21.92 5.17 5.65
N GLN A 327 22.65 5.11 6.77
CA GLN A 327 23.70 4.12 6.96
C GLN A 327 23.16 2.68 6.91
N TRP A 328 21.99 2.42 7.50
CA TRP A 328 21.34 1.11 7.38
C TRP A 328 20.88 0.81 5.95
N ALA A 329 20.32 1.79 5.26
CA ALA A 329 19.87 1.63 3.87
C ALA A 329 21.04 1.35 2.88
N LEU A 330 22.22 1.92 3.14
CA LEU A 330 23.42 1.75 2.32
C LEU A 330 24.30 0.56 2.76
N SER A 331 24.00 -0.04 3.89
CA SER A 331 24.80 -1.16 4.40
C SER A 331 24.63 -2.40 3.55
N LYS A 332 25.73 -3.09 3.28
CA LYS A 332 25.73 -4.45 2.70
C LYS A 332 25.37 -5.51 3.76
N ASP A 333 25.40 -5.14 5.04
CA ASP A 333 24.98 -6.03 6.12
C ASP A 333 23.45 -6.20 6.09
N ALA A 334 23.02 -7.43 5.89
CA ALA A 334 21.61 -7.76 5.78
C ALA A 334 20.81 -7.45 7.08
N VAL A 335 21.46 -7.45 8.25
CA VAL A 335 20.79 -7.06 9.52
C VAL A 335 20.48 -5.57 9.50
N ALA A 336 21.43 -4.73 9.09
CA ALA A 336 21.24 -3.29 8.98
C ALA A 336 20.16 -2.95 7.93
N HIS A 337 20.19 -3.63 6.78
CA HIS A 337 19.16 -3.45 5.73
C HIS A 337 17.75 -3.85 6.22
N ASN A 338 17.64 -4.95 6.98
CA ASN A 338 16.37 -5.34 7.60
C ASN A 338 15.91 -4.32 8.66
N LEU A 339 16.83 -3.73 9.45
CA LEU A 339 16.50 -2.66 10.39
C LEU A 339 15.95 -1.43 9.67
N PHE A 340 16.50 -1.05 8.52
CA PHE A 340 15.94 -0.01 7.66
C PHE A 340 14.50 -0.37 7.23
N SER A 341 14.30 -1.56 6.68
CA SER A 341 13.00 -2.02 6.19
C SER A 341 11.95 -2.08 7.31
N ILE A 342 12.30 -2.58 8.50
CA ILE A 342 11.42 -2.59 9.67
C ILE A 342 11.05 -1.16 10.08
N THR A 343 12.05 -0.30 10.23
CA THR A 343 11.84 1.08 10.70
C THR A 343 10.99 1.87 9.73
N TYR A 344 11.20 1.70 8.42
CA TYR A 344 10.38 2.32 7.37
C TYR A 344 8.96 1.75 7.31
N SER A 345 8.78 0.46 7.61
CA SER A 345 7.48 -0.20 7.63
C SER A 345 6.55 0.36 8.71
N ILE A 346 7.08 0.76 9.87
CA ILE A 346 6.28 1.21 11.01
C ILE A 346 5.34 2.37 10.67
N PRO A 347 5.80 3.53 10.14
CA PRO A 347 4.91 4.64 9.81
C PRO A 347 3.96 4.30 8.65
N VAL A 348 4.40 3.51 7.67
CA VAL A 348 3.54 3.08 6.56
C VAL A 348 2.37 2.25 7.07
N LEU A 349 2.65 1.26 7.93
CA LEU A 349 1.62 0.42 8.54
C LEU A 349 0.75 1.20 9.54
N ALA A 350 1.35 2.11 10.31
CA ALA A 350 0.61 2.95 11.23
C ALA A 350 -0.42 3.81 10.47
N LEU A 351 0.00 4.47 9.39
CA LEU A 351 -0.91 5.26 8.54
C LEU A 351 -2.01 4.40 7.92
N LEU A 352 -1.68 3.20 7.42
CA LEU A 352 -2.65 2.25 6.90
C LEU A 352 -3.70 1.89 7.96
N VAL A 353 -3.24 1.46 9.13
CA VAL A 353 -4.13 1.04 10.23
C VAL A 353 -4.99 2.20 10.73
N LEU A 354 -4.40 3.38 10.93
CA LEU A 354 -5.12 4.59 11.35
C LEU A 354 -6.20 4.98 10.34
N TYR A 355 -5.86 4.98 9.06
CA TYR A 355 -6.82 5.29 8.00
C TYR A 355 -7.99 4.31 8.01
N PHE A 356 -7.72 3.00 7.92
CA PHE A 356 -8.78 2.00 7.82
C PHE A 356 -9.57 1.84 9.12
N ARG A 357 -8.90 1.89 10.27
CA ARG A 357 -9.55 1.70 11.58
C ARG A 357 -10.45 2.86 11.97
N TYR A 358 -10.01 4.10 11.73
CA TYR A 358 -10.72 5.27 12.22
C TYR A 358 -11.51 5.95 11.12
N LEU A 359 -10.89 6.34 10.02
CA LEU A 359 -11.52 7.14 8.98
C LEU A 359 -12.44 6.29 8.10
N PHE A 360 -11.94 5.22 7.52
CA PHE A 360 -12.76 4.30 6.72
C PHE A 360 -13.85 3.66 7.60
N GLY A 361 -13.51 3.24 8.82
CA GLY A 361 -14.47 2.71 9.80
C GLY A 361 -15.57 3.71 10.19
N TYR A 362 -15.25 5.01 10.30
CA TYR A 362 -16.25 6.06 10.51
C TYR A 362 -17.29 6.09 9.37
N PHE A 363 -16.81 6.10 8.12
CA PHE A 363 -17.70 6.13 6.96
C PHE A 363 -18.50 4.83 6.82
N MET A 364 -17.90 3.68 7.09
CA MET A 364 -18.62 2.41 7.10
C MET A 364 -19.79 2.45 8.10
N ARG A 365 -19.52 2.80 9.35
CA ARG A 365 -20.60 2.90 10.37
C ARG A 365 -21.68 3.90 9.96
N THR A 366 -21.30 4.99 9.33
CA THR A 366 -22.27 6.00 8.87
C THR A 366 -23.12 5.47 7.72
N CYS A 367 -22.55 4.73 6.78
CA CYS A 367 -23.27 4.05 5.69
C CYS A 367 -24.18 2.93 6.21
N GLU A 368 -23.75 2.16 7.20
CA GLU A 368 -24.59 1.15 7.88
C GLU A 368 -25.83 1.78 8.49
N ARG A 369 -25.65 2.90 9.20
CA ARG A 369 -26.80 3.65 9.74
C ARG A 369 -27.71 4.18 8.63
N GLN A 370 -27.15 4.62 7.50
CA GLN A 370 -27.95 5.06 6.35
C GLN A 370 -28.76 3.91 5.75
N ALA A 371 -28.20 2.68 5.70
CA ALA A 371 -28.91 1.49 5.24
C ALA A 371 -30.04 1.10 6.20
N ASP A 372 -29.83 1.20 7.52
CA ASP A 372 -30.89 1.00 8.53
C ASP A 372 -32.04 1.99 8.34
N LEU A 373 -31.72 3.27 8.17
CA LEU A 373 -32.70 4.33 7.95
C LEU A 373 -33.42 4.20 6.60
N PHE A 374 -32.73 3.68 5.58
CA PHE A 374 -33.34 3.34 4.30
C PHE A 374 -34.36 2.20 4.46
N ALA A 375 -34.04 1.16 5.23
CA ALA A 375 -34.96 0.07 5.52
C ALA A 375 -36.20 0.57 6.27
N LEU A 376 -36.03 1.40 7.31
CA LEU A 376 -37.11 2.03 8.02
C LEU A 376 -38.02 2.83 7.07
N LYS A 377 -37.46 3.68 6.22
CA LYS A 377 -38.21 4.47 5.23
C LYS A 377 -38.97 3.59 4.24
N THR A 378 -38.41 2.45 3.86
CA THR A 378 -39.01 1.53 2.88
C THR A 378 -40.14 0.71 3.46
N LEU A 379 -40.03 0.32 4.73
CA LEU A 379 -41.05 -0.51 5.42
C LEU A 379 -42.13 0.31 6.12
N GLY A 380 -41.80 1.53 6.53
CA GLY A 380 -42.70 2.41 7.35
C GLY A 380 -42.78 2.03 8.84
N ASP A 381 -42.31 0.83 9.22
CA ASP A 381 -42.31 0.30 10.59
C ASP A 381 -40.89 -0.18 10.98
N PRO A 382 -40.33 0.27 12.13
CA PRO A 382 -39.04 -0.17 12.62
C PRO A 382 -39.04 -1.61 13.19
N SER A 383 -40.23 -2.11 13.61
CA SER A 383 -40.37 -3.35 14.39
C SER A 383 -39.72 -4.57 13.73
N PRO A 384 -39.93 -4.85 12.42
CA PRO A 384 -39.32 -6.03 11.81
C PRO A 384 -37.78 -6.03 11.86
N LEU A 385 -37.15 -4.84 11.61
CA LEU A 385 -35.69 -4.75 11.65
C LEU A 385 -35.17 -4.80 13.11
N VAL A 386 -35.86 -4.15 14.04
CA VAL A 386 -35.51 -4.19 15.48
C VAL A 386 -35.53 -5.64 15.99
N LEU A 387 -36.65 -6.36 15.73
CA LEU A 387 -36.76 -7.76 16.14
C LEU A 387 -35.70 -8.66 15.50
N SER A 388 -35.40 -8.45 14.21
CA SER A 388 -34.32 -9.16 13.53
C SER A 388 -32.97 -8.96 14.24
N LEU A 389 -32.62 -7.71 14.55
CA LEU A 389 -31.37 -7.36 15.23
C LEU A 389 -31.31 -7.97 16.65
N GLN A 390 -32.41 -7.96 17.40
CA GLN A 390 -32.48 -8.57 18.73
C GLN A 390 -32.32 -10.09 18.68
N LYS A 391 -33.00 -10.77 17.75
CA LYS A 391 -32.85 -12.21 17.57
C LYS A 391 -31.42 -12.60 17.18
N ILE A 392 -30.80 -11.85 16.24
CA ILE A 392 -29.41 -12.07 15.84
C ILE A 392 -28.47 -11.87 17.04
N ALA A 393 -28.64 -10.81 17.83
CA ALA A 393 -27.83 -10.55 19.02
C ALA A 393 -27.94 -11.69 20.05
N TYR A 394 -29.14 -12.11 20.36
CA TYR A 394 -29.41 -13.19 21.32
C TYR A 394 -28.74 -14.50 20.91
N HIS A 395 -28.97 -14.94 19.65
CA HIS A 395 -28.42 -16.21 19.15
C HIS A 395 -26.91 -16.15 18.84
N SER A 396 -26.35 -14.96 18.74
CA SER A 396 -24.88 -14.76 18.60
C SER A 396 -24.14 -14.68 19.93
N GLY A 397 -24.81 -14.95 21.07
CA GLY A 397 -24.20 -14.98 22.41
C GLY A 397 -24.34 -13.68 23.20
N GLY A 398 -25.41 -12.91 23.01
CA GLY A 398 -25.70 -11.70 23.80
C GLY A 398 -24.81 -10.50 23.47
N ILE A 399 -24.44 -10.34 22.22
CA ILE A 399 -23.46 -9.32 21.76
C ILE A 399 -24.05 -7.93 21.49
N GLU A 400 -25.18 -7.56 22.12
CA GLU A 400 -25.88 -6.30 21.85
C GLU A 400 -25.01 -5.04 22.01
N ASP A 401 -24.11 -5.06 22.99
CA ASP A 401 -23.27 -3.91 23.35
C ASP A 401 -21.87 -3.95 22.73
N LEU A 402 -21.50 -5.03 22.06
CA LEU A 402 -20.16 -5.14 21.50
C LEU A 402 -19.98 -4.20 20.29
N PRO A 403 -19.17 -3.13 20.41
CA PRO A 403 -18.90 -2.26 19.30
C PRO A 403 -18.00 -2.96 18.29
N SER A 404 -18.28 -2.74 17.01
CA SER A 404 -17.40 -3.12 15.91
C SER A 404 -16.77 -1.86 15.29
N TRP A 405 -15.57 -1.99 14.74
CA TRP A 405 -14.97 -0.84 14.06
C TRP A 405 -15.73 -0.42 12.79
N HIS A 406 -16.55 -1.31 12.23
CA HIS A 406 -17.32 -1.09 10.99
C HIS A 406 -18.83 -1.04 11.19
N HIS A 407 -19.38 -1.47 12.34
CA HIS A 407 -20.79 -1.35 12.69
C HIS A 407 -20.93 -0.66 14.04
N TYR A 408 -22.01 0.08 14.21
CA TYR A 408 -22.48 0.45 15.54
C TYR A 408 -22.93 -0.79 16.30
N SER A 409 -22.95 -0.73 17.63
CA SER A 409 -23.53 -1.81 18.42
C SER A 409 -25.01 -2.00 18.07
N ILE A 410 -25.52 -3.22 18.22
CA ILE A 410 -26.93 -3.52 17.92
C ILE A 410 -27.84 -2.59 18.72
N ARG A 411 -27.52 -2.32 19.98
CA ARG A 411 -28.24 -1.37 20.83
C ARG A 411 -28.27 0.06 20.25
N GLU A 412 -27.17 0.56 19.72
CA GLU A 412 -27.12 1.88 19.07
C GLU A 412 -27.94 1.92 17.78
N ARG A 413 -27.94 0.83 16.99
CA ARG A 413 -28.76 0.71 15.77
C ARG A 413 -30.24 0.75 16.12
N ILE A 414 -30.69 -0.03 17.12
CA ILE A 414 -32.07 -0.07 17.59
C ILE A 414 -32.50 1.30 18.10
N ARG A 415 -31.71 1.96 18.95
CA ARG A 415 -32.01 3.31 19.44
C ARG A 415 -32.22 4.30 18.29
N MET A 416 -31.37 4.26 17.28
CA MET A 416 -31.48 5.18 16.15
C MET A 416 -32.72 4.89 15.29
N LEU A 417 -33.06 3.61 15.07
CA LEU A 417 -34.28 3.22 14.36
C LEU A 417 -35.53 3.73 15.05
N LEU A 418 -35.65 3.52 16.37
CA LEU A 418 -36.78 3.98 17.16
C LEU A 418 -36.86 5.51 17.20
N ALA A 419 -35.73 6.19 17.37
CA ALA A 419 -35.70 7.66 17.34
C ALA A 419 -36.11 8.22 15.97
N ALA A 420 -35.66 7.60 14.87
CA ALA A 420 -36.00 8.04 13.52
C ALA A 420 -37.47 7.70 13.13
N ALA A 421 -38.05 6.65 13.71
CA ALA A 421 -39.46 6.36 13.56
C ALA A 421 -40.35 7.42 14.27
N ALA A 422 -39.92 7.89 15.45
CA ALA A 422 -40.58 8.97 16.17
C ALA A 422 -40.35 10.37 15.55
N ASN A 423 -39.17 10.57 14.91
CA ASN A 423 -38.80 11.83 14.25
C ASN A 423 -38.14 11.57 12.88
N PRO A 424 -38.94 11.56 11.79
CA PRO A 424 -38.44 11.30 10.43
C PRO A 424 -37.35 12.28 9.92
N ASP A 425 -37.26 13.50 10.48
CA ASP A 425 -36.26 14.49 10.10
C ASP A 425 -34.82 14.01 10.38
N LEU A 426 -34.67 13.08 11.30
CA LEU A 426 -33.39 12.46 11.61
C LEU A 426 -32.81 11.71 10.39
N ILE A 427 -33.62 11.19 9.47
CA ILE A 427 -33.20 10.53 8.24
C ILE A 427 -32.45 11.53 7.33
N ALA A 428 -33.12 12.68 7.06
CA ALA A 428 -32.54 13.74 6.24
C ALA A 428 -31.31 14.38 6.91
N ALA A 429 -31.32 14.54 8.24
CA ALA A 429 -30.18 15.05 9.00
C ALA A 429 -28.98 14.11 8.89
N HIS A 430 -29.21 12.79 8.94
CA HIS A 430 -28.14 11.81 8.79
C HIS A 430 -27.56 11.81 7.37
N ASP A 431 -28.38 11.88 6.33
CA ASP A 431 -27.94 11.99 4.93
C ASP A 431 -27.07 13.25 4.74
N ARG A 432 -27.50 14.41 5.27
CA ARG A 432 -26.69 15.65 5.23
C ARG A 432 -25.37 15.52 5.98
N LYS A 433 -25.37 14.83 7.14
CA LYS A 433 -24.14 14.57 7.90
C LYS A 433 -23.13 13.76 7.08
N LEU A 434 -23.57 12.67 6.43
CA LEU A 434 -22.69 11.85 5.59
C LEU A 434 -22.09 12.67 4.45
N VAL A 435 -22.90 13.43 3.72
CA VAL A 435 -22.45 14.27 2.60
C VAL A 435 -21.44 15.32 3.07
N ARG A 436 -21.74 16.03 4.18
CA ARG A 436 -20.81 17.03 4.76
C ARG A 436 -19.49 16.41 5.19
N SER A 437 -19.54 15.26 5.88
CA SER A 437 -18.32 14.57 6.31
C SER A 437 -17.48 14.11 5.11
N ALA A 438 -18.13 13.60 4.06
CA ALA A 438 -17.44 13.21 2.83
C ALA A 438 -16.82 14.43 2.12
N ALA A 439 -17.55 15.54 2.01
CA ALA A 439 -17.05 16.78 1.43
C ALA A 439 -15.83 17.32 2.18
N VAL A 440 -15.90 17.40 3.52
CA VAL A 440 -14.78 17.84 4.36
C VAL A 440 -13.56 16.92 4.18
N PHE A 441 -13.79 15.60 4.14
CA PHE A 441 -12.73 14.63 3.96
C PHE A 441 -12.05 14.79 2.58
N PHE A 442 -12.80 14.81 1.48
CA PHE A 442 -12.22 14.88 0.14
C PHE A 442 -11.57 16.24 -0.13
N LEU A 443 -12.13 17.35 0.37
CA LEU A 443 -11.51 18.67 0.29
C LEU A 443 -10.20 18.71 1.09
N GLY A 444 -10.22 18.25 2.34
CA GLY A 444 -9.03 18.20 3.18
C GLY A 444 -7.93 17.33 2.58
N LEU A 445 -8.31 16.14 2.06
CA LEU A 445 -7.37 15.24 1.39
C LEU A 445 -6.80 15.87 0.11
N GLY A 446 -7.64 16.52 -0.70
CA GLY A 446 -7.21 17.23 -1.90
C GLY A 446 -6.17 18.31 -1.60
N LEU A 447 -6.41 19.11 -0.54
CA LEU A 447 -5.46 20.12 -0.06
C LEU A 447 -4.14 19.49 0.43
N LEU A 448 -4.21 18.38 1.16
CA LEU A 448 -3.03 17.65 1.63
C LEU A 448 -2.22 17.07 0.47
N ILE A 449 -2.87 16.46 -0.52
CA ILE A 449 -2.20 15.92 -1.72
C ILE A 449 -1.57 17.08 -2.52
N HIS A 450 -2.29 18.20 -2.70
CA HIS A 450 -1.75 19.38 -3.36
C HIS A 450 -0.50 19.88 -2.65
N GLY A 451 -0.54 20.02 -1.32
CA GLY A 451 0.61 20.41 -0.52
C GLY A 451 1.80 19.44 -0.65
N ALA A 452 1.53 18.13 -0.71
CA ALA A 452 2.56 17.12 -0.92
C ALA A 452 3.22 17.23 -2.31
N VAL A 453 2.43 17.47 -3.36
CA VAL A 453 2.94 17.71 -4.72
C VAL A 453 3.79 18.98 -4.77
N GLN A 454 3.33 20.08 -4.18
CA GLN A 454 4.09 21.33 -4.10
C GLN A 454 5.40 21.14 -3.32
N PHE A 455 5.35 20.42 -2.20
CA PHE A 455 6.57 20.11 -1.44
C PHE A 455 7.58 19.31 -2.28
N ARG A 456 7.12 18.32 -3.08
CA ARG A 456 7.99 17.50 -3.94
C ARG A 456 8.82 18.35 -4.92
N HIS A 457 8.26 19.46 -5.42
CA HIS A 457 8.90 20.38 -6.34
C HIS A 457 9.61 21.54 -5.65
N SER A 458 9.53 21.66 -4.33
CA SER A 458 10.11 22.76 -3.57
C SER A 458 11.65 22.69 -3.51
N GLU A 459 12.29 23.84 -3.36
CA GLU A 459 13.74 23.96 -3.11
C GLU A 459 14.18 23.14 -1.89
N LYS A 460 13.31 23.07 -0.85
CA LYS A 460 13.57 22.30 0.36
C LYS A 460 13.67 20.78 0.06
N ALA A 461 12.77 20.24 -0.76
CA ALA A 461 12.82 18.83 -1.16
C ALA A 461 14.03 18.56 -2.06
N GLN A 462 14.40 19.49 -2.94
CA GLN A 462 15.61 19.39 -3.75
C GLN A 462 16.86 19.40 -2.86
N ALA A 463 16.92 20.30 -1.88
CA ALA A 463 18.02 20.35 -0.92
C ALA A 463 18.15 19.02 -0.13
N TRP A 464 17.03 18.43 0.30
CA TRP A 464 17.05 17.13 0.97
C TRP A 464 17.58 16.00 0.07
N ARG A 465 17.14 15.93 -1.19
CA ARG A 465 17.65 14.94 -2.17
C ARG A 465 19.14 15.07 -2.39
N GLN A 466 19.61 16.30 -2.58
CA GLN A 466 21.04 16.57 -2.75
C GLN A 466 21.87 16.22 -1.51
N ASP A 467 21.34 16.48 -0.28
CA ASP A 467 22.00 16.07 0.97
C ASP A 467 22.14 14.55 1.04
N ILE A 468 21.07 13.82 0.72
CA ILE A 468 21.07 12.37 0.69
C ILE A 468 22.05 11.86 -0.37
N GLN A 469 22.03 12.42 -1.58
CA GLN A 469 22.98 12.04 -2.66
C GLN A 469 24.44 12.26 -2.25
N LEU A 470 24.76 13.39 -1.58
CA LEU A 470 26.11 13.62 -1.07
C LEU A 470 26.57 12.53 -0.09
N HIS A 471 25.67 12.12 0.83
CA HIS A 471 26.02 11.08 1.79
C HIS A 471 26.13 9.69 1.13
N ILE A 472 25.32 9.41 0.09
CA ILE A 472 25.42 8.17 -0.69
C ILE A 472 26.78 8.13 -1.39
N LEU A 473 27.15 9.18 -2.11
CA LEU A 473 28.42 9.26 -2.83
C LEU A 473 29.62 9.18 -1.87
N GLU A 474 29.53 9.80 -0.70
CA GLU A 474 30.56 9.67 0.35
C GLU A 474 30.68 8.22 0.84
N ALA A 475 29.58 7.52 1.04
CA ALA A 475 29.58 6.12 1.48
C ALA A 475 30.13 5.19 0.39
N GLU A 476 29.73 5.38 -0.87
CA GLU A 476 30.27 4.61 -2.00
C GLU A 476 31.77 4.83 -2.21
N LEU A 477 32.24 6.08 -2.07
CA LEU A 477 33.67 6.39 -2.14
C LEU A 477 34.49 5.70 -1.05
N LYS A 478 33.92 5.51 0.15
CA LYS A 478 34.58 4.73 1.22
C LYS A 478 34.66 3.24 0.93
N LEU A 479 33.73 2.72 0.12
CA LEU A 479 33.68 1.31 -0.25
C LEU A 479 34.59 1.00 -1.46
N ASP A 480 34.69 1.92 -2.41
CA ASP A 480 35.52 1.77 -3.62
C ASP A 480 36.14 3.10 -4.02
N GLU A 481 37.34 3.34 -3.51
CA GLU A 481 38.10 4.57 -3.80
C GLU A 481 38.67 4.61 -5.24
N LYS A 482 38.61 3.50 -6.01
CA LYS A 482 39.23 3.45 -7.33
C LYS A 482 38.27 3.82 -8.48
N ARG A 483 37.03 4.20 -8.20
CA ARG A 483 36.02 4.56 -9.20
C ARG A 483 36.04 6.06 -9.52
N PRO A 484 36.61 6.50 -10.67
CA PRO A 484 36.67 7.92 -11.04
C PRO A 484 35.34 8.60 -11.14
N GLU A 485 34.29 7.88 -11.56
CA GLU A 485 32.93 8.39 -11.74
C GLU A 485 32.34 8.92 -10.43
N LEU A 486 32.69 8.31 -9.29
CA LEU A 486 32.22 8.76 -7.98
C LEU A 486 32.83 10.11 -7.59
N TYR A 487 34.13 10.33 -7.92
CA TYR A 487 34.78 11.62 -7.68
C TYR A 487 34.16 12.74 -8.51
N MET A 488 33.86 12.44 -9.78
CA MET A 488 33.19 13.40 -10.67
C MET A 488 31.78 13.74 -10.20
N ALA A 489 30.97 12.75 -9.88
CA ALA A 489 29.61 12.95 -9.39
C ALA A 489 29.57 13.72 -8.06
N TYR A 490 30.44 13.33 -7.10
CA TYR A 490 30.50 13.96 -5.79
C TYR A 490 30.97 15.40 -5.87
N SER A 491 32.03 15.67 -6.66
CA SER A 491 32.53 17.03 -6.86
C SER A 491 31.54 17.92 -7.60
N GLY A 492 30.85 17.40 -8.61
CA GLY A 492 29.81 18.12 -9.34
C GLY A 492 28.69 18.61 -8.41
N LEU A 493 28.21 17.74 -7.52
CA LEU A 493 27.19 18.09 -6.55
C LEU A 493 27.70 19.09 -5.49
N LEU A 494 28.98 18.97 -5.07
CA LEU A 494 29.61 19.93 -4.16
C LEU A 494 29.77 21.30 -4.81
N MET A 495 30.15 21.39 -6.09
CA MET A 495 30.24 22.63 -6.85
C MET A 495 28.88 23.30 -7.02
N GLN A 496 27.85 22.54 -7.35
CA GLN A 496 26.48 23.02 -7.44
C GLN A 496 26.01 23.66 -6.13
N ARG A 497 26.49 23.15 -4.98
CA ARG A 497 26.26 23.68 -3.64
C ARG A 497 27.24 24.76 -3.19
N GLN A 498 28.09 25.25 -4.08
CA GLN A 498 29.13 26.24 -3.80
C GLN A 498 30.14 25.79 -2.72
N ARG A 499 30.26 24.49 -2.46
CA ARG A 499 31.23 23.91 -1.54
C ARG A 499 32.57 23.66 -2.24
N TYR A 500 33.14 24.70 -2.84
CA TYR A 500 34.32 24.62 -3.70
C TYR A 500 35.55 24.05 -3.01
N HIS A 501 35.74 24.32 -1.73
CA HIS A 501 36.85 23.75 -0.96
C HIS A 501 36.83 22.21 -0.98
N TYR A 502 35.68 21.64 -0.65
CA TYR A 502 35.53 20.17 -0.61
C TYR A 502 35.55 19.56 -2.02
N ALA A 503 34.94 20.23 -3.00
CA ALA A 503 34.98 19.79 -4.40
C ALA A 503 36.41 19.68 -4.91
N ARG A 504 37.25 20.69 -4.62
CA ARG A 504 38.68 20.69 -4.97
C ARG A 504 39.40 19.51 -4.32
N LEU A 505 39.26 19.33 -3.00
CA LEU A 505 39.93 18.23 -2.28
C LEU A 505 39.57 16.85 -2.85
N ILE A 506 38.30 16.64 -3.17
CA ILE A 506 37.80 15.38 -3.76
C ILE A 506 38.39 15.17 -5.16
N LEU A 507 38.37 16.19 -6.02
CA LEU A 507 38.94 16.08 -7.37
C LEU A 507 40.43 15.90 -7.36
N GLU A 508 41.18 16.58 -6.50
CA GLU A 508 42.62 16.40 -6.33
C GLU A 508 42.97 14.99 -5.82
N LYS A 509 42.11 14.44 -4.90
CA LYS A 509 42.25 13.03 -4.47
C LYS A 509 42.02 12.08 -5.66
N GLY A 510 40.94 12.28 -6.40
CA GLY A 510 40.62 11.49 -7.59
C GLY A 510 41.73 11.56 -8.65
N LEU A 511 42.30 12.74 -8.88
CA LEU A 511 43.40 12.95 -9.83
C LEU A 511 44.70 12.23 -9.41
N ARG A 512 44.98 12.16 -8.09
CA ARG A 512 46.14 11.35 -7.61
C ARG A 512 45.96 9.85 -7.85
N LEU A 513 44.72 9.36 -7.76
CA LEU A 513 44.43 7.94 -7.97
C LEU A 513 44.31 7.58 -9.46
N ALA A 514 43.85 8.51 -10.28
CA ALA A 514 43.68 8.35 -11.72
C ALA A 514 44.21 9.60 -12.47
N PRO A 515 45.55 9.77 -12.57
CA PRO A 515 46.16 11.00 -13.08
C PRO A 515 45.78 11.34 -14.53
N ASN A 516 45.50 10.34 -15.32
CA ASN A 516 45.20 10.47 -16.76
C ASN A 516 43.70 10.38 -17.07
N HIS A 517 42.83 10.41 -16.06
CA HIS A 517 41.38 10.30 -16.32
C HIS A 517 40.81 11.64 -16.82
N PRO A 518 40.33 11.71 -18.09
CA PRO A 518 39.93 12.99 -18.72
C PRO A 518 38.79 13.67 -18.00
N GLY A 519 37.78 12.93 -17.49
CA GLY A 519 36.65 13.51 -16.77
C GLY A 519 37.03 14.17 -15.43
N ILE A 520 37.99 13.60 -14.67
CA ILE A 520 38.47 14.22 -13.42
C ILE A 520 39.27 15.49 -13.75
N GLN A 521 40.17 15.41 -14.77
CA GLN A 521 40.94 16.55 -15.26
C GLN A 521 40.00 17.68 -15.69
N ASN A 522 38.96 17.37 -16.45
CA ASN A 522 37.94 18.29 -16.90
C ASN A 522 37.21 18.97 -15.75
N ASN A 523 36.71 18.19 -14.79
CA ASN A 523 35.94 18.76 -13.68
C ASN A 523 36.80 19.63 -12.75
N LEU A 524 38.08 19.26 -12.57
CA LEU A 524 39.02 20.09 -11.81
C LEU A 524 39.38 21.38 -12.56
N ALA A 525 39.59 21.26 -13.90
CA ALA A 525 39.81 22.42 -14.77
C ALA A 525 38.60 23.39 -14.69
N TRP A 526 37.38 22.89 -14.80
CA TRP A 526 36.18 23.69 -14.68
C TRP A 526 36.07 24.40 -13.33
N LEU A 527 36.37 23.66 -12.23
CA LEU A 527 36.39 24.27 -10.90
C LEU A 527 37.41 25.45 -10.83
N TYR A 528 38.64 25.22 -11.32
CA TYR A 528 39.67 26.27 -11.29
C TYR A 528 39.38 27.44 -12.22
N ALA A 529 38.65 27.23 -13.31
CA ALA A 529 38.23 28.31 -14.22
C ALA A 529 37.09 29.15 -13.65
N THR A 530 36.08 28.51 -13.03
CA THR A 530 34.77 29.13 -12.74
C THR A 530 34.56 29.48 -11.27
N ALA A 531 35.29 28.82 -10.33
CA ALA A 531 35.10 29.06 -8.92
C ALA A 531 35.53 30.49 -8.50
N PRO A 532 34.93 31.08 -7.43
CA PRO A 532 35.37 32.35 -6.88
C PRO A 532 36.75 32.22 -6.19
N ALA A 533 37.43 33.35 -5.96
CA ALA A 533 38.62 33.39 -5.12
C ALA A 533 38.29 32.85 -3.70
N PRO A 534 39.17 32.10 -3.03
CA PRO A 534 40.56 31.76 -3.40
C PRO A 534 40.71 30.46 -4.22
N TYR A 535 39.63 29.89 -4.74
CA TYR A 535 39.67 28.58 -5.42
C TYR A 535 39.98 28.66 -6.92
N ARG A 536 39.91 29.88 -7.50
CA ARG A 536 40.23 30.14 -8.92
C ARG A 536 41.73 30.00 -9.19
N ASN A 537 42.09 29.28 -10.23
CA ASN A 537 43.47 29.13 -10.71
C ASN A 537 43.48 28.96 -12.24
N PRO A 538 43.49 30.07 -13.01
CA PRO A 538 43.40 30.05 -14.48
C PRO A 538 44.48 29.19 -15.16
N GLN A 539 45.71 29.29 -14.70
CA GLN A 539 46.83 28.55 -15.32
C GLN A 539 46.65 27.04 -15.16
N ARG A 540 46.31 26.61 -13.94
CA ARG A 540 46.09 25.18 -13.68
C ARG A 540 44.83 24.66 -14.38
N ALA A 541 43.80 25.49 -14.55
CA ALA A 541 42.62 25.18 -15.33
C ALA A 541 42.98 24.84 -16.78
N LEU A 542 43.84 25.69 -17.40
CA LEU A 542 44.23 25.49 -18.78
C LEU A 542 45.03 24.23 -18.98
N GLU A 543 46.04 23.99 -18.13
CA GLU A 543 46.87 22.77 -18.21
C GLU A 543 46.03 21.49 -18.15
N LEU A 544 45.05 21.46 -17.26
CA LEU A 544 44.15 20.28 -17.08
C LEU A 544 43.15 20.15 -18.22
N ALA A 545 42.57 21.27 -18.68
CA ALA A 545 41.60 21.26 -19.78
C ALA A 545 42.25 20.81 -21.11
N GLU A 546 43.50 21.28 -21.42
CA GLU A 546 44.24 20.81 -22.59
C GLU A 546 44.51 19.33 -22.52
N LYS A 547 44.92 18.78 -21.37
CA LYS A 547 45.13 17.33 -21.19
C LYS A 547 43.84 16.53 -21.36
N ALA A 548 42.72 17.02 -20.83
CA ALA A 548 41.43 16.36 -20.96
C ALA A 548 40.96 16.35 -22.43
N ALA A 549 41.02 17.52 -23.10
CA ALA A 549 40.59 17.66 -24.49
C ALA A 549 41.49 16.86 -25.49
N ALA A 550 42.76 16.70 -25.20
CA ALA A 550 43.67 15.86 -26.02
C ALA A 550 43.27 14.37 -25.97
N GLN A 551 42.66 13.92 -24.89
CA GLN A 551 42.21 12.52 -24.72
C GLN A 551 40.77 12.31 -25.16
N GLN A 552 39.90 13.26 -24.83
CA GLN A 552 38.44 13.14 -25.04
C GLN A 552 37.85 14.51 -25.42
N PRO A 553 37.85 14.86 -26.72
CA PRO A 553 37.35 16.18 -27.17
C PRO A 553 35.84 16.23 -27.32
N ASP A 554 35.10 15.77 -26.30
CA ASP A 554 33.67 15.85 -26.26
C ASP A 554 33.18 17.30 -26.07
N PRO A 555 31.94 17.65 -26.47
CA PRO A 555 31.42 19.02 -26.36
C PRO A 555 31.60 19.66 -24.98
N TYR A 556 31.33 18.91 -23.90
CA TYR A 556 31.45 19.43 -22.54
C TYR A 556 32.91 19.64 -22.08
N VAL A 557 33.86 18.86 -22.67
CA VAL A 557 35.29 19.04 -22.39
C VAL A 557 35.83 20.24 -23.17
N LEU A 558 35.39 20.40 -24.42
CA LEU A 558 35.75 21.56 -25.26
C LEU A 558 35.18 22.87 -24.70
N ASP A 559 34.01 22.83 -24.05
CA ASP A 559 33.45 23.98 -23.33
C ASP A 559 34.33 24.35 -22.13
N THR A 560 34.79 23.37 -21.36
CA THR A 560 35.72 23.60 -20.26
C THR A 560 37.05 24.18 -20.75
N LEU A 561 37.57 23.66 -21.88
CA LEU A 561 38.77 24.20 -22.51
C LEU A 561 38.57 25.64 -22.98
N ALA A 562 37.42 25.94 -23.60
CA ALA A 562 37.10 27.30 -24.02
C ALA A 562 37.02 28.28 -22.83
N GLU A 563 36.38 27.87 -21.73
CA GLU A 563 36.32 28.67 -20.50
C GLU A 563 37.72 28.84 -19.88
N ALA A 564 38.57 27.80 -19.91
CA ALA A 564 39.94 27.89 -19.43
C ALA A 564 40.80 28.85 -20.26
N TYR A 565 40.66 28.86 -21.59
CA TYR A 565 41.28 29.87 -22.45
C TYR A 565 40.74 31.26 -22.14
N TYR A 566 39.44 31.43 -22.00
CA TYR A 566 38.79 32.71 -21.71
C TYR A 566 39.31 33.35 -20.42
N VAL A 567 39.40 32.59 -19.32
CA VAL A 567 39.90 33.14 -18.02
C VAL A 567 41.39 33.44 -18.01
N ASN A 568 42.15 32.96 -19.02
CA ASN A 568 43.54 33.27 -19.26
C ASN A 568 43.74 34.38 -20.31
N GLY A 569 42.68 35.05 -20.79
CA GLY A 569 42.73 36.11 -21.79
C GLY A 569 42.99 35.65 -23.23
N ARG A 570 42.89 34.35 -23.50
CA ARG A 570 43.14 33.75 -24.82
C ARG A 570 41.81 33.60 -25.57
N TYR A 571 41.22 34.72 -25.99
CA TYR A 571 39.84 34.74 -26.51
C TYR A 571 39.65 34.10 -27.88
N GLU A 572 40.70 34.15 -28.74
CA GLU A 572 40.64 33.53 -30.08
C GLU A 572 40.58 32.00 -29.96
N GLU A 573 41.40 31.44 -29.08
CA GLU A 573 41.43 30.00 -28.80
C GLU A 573 40.16 29.56 -28.09
N ALA A 574 39.59 30.37 -27.21
CA ALA A 574 38.31 30.11 -26.58
C ALA A 574 37.20 29.98 -27.63
N LEU A 575 37.16 30.88 -28.62
CA LEU A 575 36.21 30.83 -29.73
C LEU A 575 36.41 29.62 -30.63
N ALA A 576 37.65 29.22 -30.88
CA ALA A 576 37.97 28.02 -31.68
C ALA A 576 37.45 26.75 -30.97
N ALA A 577 37.71 26.63 -29.68
CA ALA A 577 37.29 25.47 -28.87
C ALA A 577 35.74 25.37 -28.78
N ILE A 578 35.05 26.46 -28.51
CA ILE A 578 33.57 26.38 -28.38
C ILE A 578 32.88 26.11 -29.74
N ARG A 579 33.44 26.63 -30.86
CA ARG A 579 32.94 26.31 -32.21
C ARG A 579 33.15 24.83 -32.55
N GLN A 580 34.23 24.23 -32.10
CA GLN A 580 34.46 22.81 -32.25
C GLN A 580 33.43 21.99 -31.46
N ALA A 581 33.06 22.45 -30.26
CA ALA A 581 31.97 21.85 -29.49
C ALA A 581 30.60 21.95 -30.20
N ILE A 582 30.28 23.14 -30.75
CA ILE A 582 29.04 23.39 -31.51
C ILE A 582 28.95 22.52 -32.76
N ALA A 583 30.07 22.33 -33.47
CA ALA A 583 30.12 21.51 -34.69
C ALA A 583 29.73 20.04 -34.44
N GLN A 584 29.85 19.54 -33.23
CA GLN A 584 29.43 18.19 -32.83
C GLN A 584 27.91 18.09 -32.54
N LYS A 585 27.15 19.18 -32.68
CA LYS A 585 25.70 19.23 -32.49
C LYS A 585 25.22 18.68 -31.14
N PRO A 586 25.69 19.24 -29.99
CA PRO A 586 25.28 18.80 -28.67
C PRO A 586 23.79 19.04 -28.41
N ASP A 587 23.17 18.22 -27.55
CA ASP A 587 21.74 18.30 -27.22
C ASP A 587 21.28 19.69 -26.73
N LYS A 588 22.16 20.43 -26.02
CA LYS A 588 21.88 21.78 -25.49
C LYS A 588 22.61 22.86 -26.30
N ILE A 589 22.45 22.86 -27.59
CA ILE A 589 23.15 23.76 -28.50
C ILE A 589 22.99 25.26 -28.14
N SER A 590 21.85 25.68 -27.60
CA SER A 590 21.58 27.04 -27.15
C SER A 590 22.59 27.54 -26.10
N TYR A 591 22.96 26.66 -25.16
CA TYR A 591 23.97 26.99 -24.14
C TYR A 591 25.33 27.25 -24.77
N TYR A 592 25.80 26.42 -25.70
CA TYR A 592 27.08 26.62 -26.36
C TYR A 592 27.11 27.86 -27.24
N LEU A 593 26.00 28.25 -27.85
CA LEU A 593 25.87 29.51 -28.61
C LEU A 593 25.95 30.71 -27.70
N GLU A 594 25.40 30.63 -26.48
CA GLU A 594 25.55 31.70 -25.47
C GLU A 594 27.01 31.85 -25.01
N GLN A 595 27.74 30.72 -24.84
CA GLN A 595 29.17 30.76 -24.52
C GLN A 595 29.97 31.34 -25.70
N GLU A 596 29.69 30.97 -26.95
CA GLU A 596 30.34 31.58 -28.13
C GLU A 596 30.15 33.11 -28.16
N LYS A 597 28.95 33.59 -27.89
CA LYS A 597 28.65 35.01 -27.82
C LYS A 597 29.49 35.70 -26.71
N LYS A 598 29.55 35.12 -25.52
CA LYS A 598 30.36 35.59 -24.38
C LYS A 598 31.83 35.78 -24.79
N PHE A 599 32.41 34.78 -25.44
CA PHE A 599 33.82 34.83 -25.84
C PHE A 599 34.08 35.78 -26.99
N ARG A 600 33.15 35.93 -27.94
CA ARG A 600 33.20 36.92 -29.01
C ARG A 600 33.16 38.35 -28.49
N ASP A 601 32.23 38.64 -27.58
CA ASP A 601 32.08 39.97 -26.99
C ASP A 601 33.34 40.36 -26.20
N ALA A 602 34.02 39.39 -25.57
CA ALA A 602 35.29 39.64 -24.89
C ALA A 602 36.44 39.95 -25.87
N LEU A 603 36.55 39.22 -26.97
CA LEU A 603 37.54 39.46 -28.02
C LEU A 603 37.35 40.84 -28.67
N GLU A 604 36.10 41.23 -28.93
CA GLU A 604 35.81 42.55 -29.48
C GLU A 604 36.18 43.70 -28.53
N LYS A 605 36.03 43.49 -27.22
CA LYS A 605 36.46 44.48 -26.19
C LYS A 605 37.97 44.60 -26.08
N GLU A 606 38.71 43.48 -26.23
CA GLU A 606 40.17 43.48 -26.22
C GLU A 606 40.76 44.23 -27.45
N ARG A 607 40.08 44.11 -28.61
CA ARG A 607 40.49 44.75 -29.86
C ARG A 607 40.16 46.25 -29.95
N ARG A 608 39.27 46.75 -29.09
CA ARG A 608 38.95 48.17 -28.90
C ARG A 608 39.90 48.80 -27.89
#